data_07c1f161c91da3db7d2d19ef3f819740
#
_entry.id   07c1f161c91da3db7d2d19ef3f819740
#
_cell.length_a   1.000
_cell.length_b   1.000
_cell.length_c   1.000
_cell.angle_alpha   90.00
_cell.angle_beta   90.00
_cell.angle_gamma   90.00
#
_symmetry.space_group_name_H-M   'P 1'
#
loop_
_entity.id
_entity.type
_entity.pdbx_description
1 polymer ?
#
loop_
_entity_poly.entity_id
_entity_poly.type
_entity_poly.pdbx_seq_one_letter_code
_entity_poly.pdbx_strand_id
1 'polypeptide(L)'
;ESRGLGDVYKRQQAEGEYSLDKKWFFTANVSAHQHLVRSEDKNIILQDGGKAIVGYDKGRVELSGSVSAKWQPIDRLGMSVVLREEMYGSDWIPLIPAFFIDGIISPKGNVMLKASISRNYRFPTLNDLYFLPGGNPNLKNEQGFSYDAGVSFDVGKKGIYKLSGGANWFDSYIDDWIIWLPTTKGFFSPRNVKKVHAYGVEVKANFAVQPAKDWLIDLNGSYSWTPSINEGEKMSPADQSVGKQLPYVPKHSASLTGRLSWRTWAFLYKWAFYSERYTMSSNDYTLTGHLPEYFMSNVSLEKNLFFKPVDIQLKFAVNNLFNEDYLSVLSRPMPGINFEFFIGITPKFGKNKKKSENTNM
;
A
#
# COMPACT_ATOMS: atom_id res chain seq x y z
N GLU A 1 19.91 16.20 -6.76
CA GLU A 1 19.37 17.54 -6.47
C GLU A 1 18.09 17.43 -5.67
N SER A 2 18.13 17.90 -4.44
CA SER A 2 16.98 17.97 -3.55
C SER A 2 16.12 19.17 -3.95
N ARG A 3 15.14 18.97 -4.80
CA ARG A 3 14.05 19.93 -5.00
C ARG A 3 13.19 19.91 -3.73
N GLY A 4 13.19 21.02 -2.99
CA GLY A 4 12.38 21.13 -1.80
C GLY A 4 10.90 21.24 -2.15
N LEU A 5 10.16 20.13 -2.10
CA LEU A 5 8.70 20.13 -2.06
C LEU A 5 8.31 20.48 -0.61
N GLY A 6 7.78 21.68 -0.39
CA GLY A 6 7.10 22.04 0.82
C GLY A 6 5.63 21.62 0.69
N ASP A 7 5.24 20.52 1.29
CA ASP A 7 3.83 20.17 1.43
C ASP A 7 3.39 20.49 2.86
N VAL A 8 2.44 21.42 3.01
CA VAL A 8 1.80 21.72 4.29
C VAL A 8 0.36 21.26 4.18
N TYR A 9 -0.01 20.30 5.01
CA TYR A 9 -1.40 19.86 5.11
C TYR A 9 -1.96 20.09 6.50
N LYS A 10 -3.23 20.44 6.56
CA LYS A 10 -4.05 20.45 7.79
C LYS A 10 -5.14 19.42 7.64
N ARG A 11 -5.27 18.55 8.61
CA ARG A 11 -6.31 17.51 8.64
C ARG A 11 -7.13 17.66 9.91
N GLN A 12 -8.44 17.59 9.77
CA GLN A 12 -9.40 17.45 10.86
C GLN A 12 -10.30 16.27 10.56
N GLN A 13 -10.64 15.50 11.57
CA GLN A 13 -11.51 14.34 11.46
C GLN A 13 -12.38 14.24 12.71
N ALA A 14 -13.65 13.95 12.52
CA ALA A 14 -14.58 13.56 13.55
C ALA A 14 -15.21 12.23 13.22
N GLU A 15 -15.33 11.35 14.20
CA GLU A 15 -15.93 10.02 14.05
C GLU A 15 -16.92 9.79 15.18
N GLY A 16 -18.07 9.22 14.85
CA GLY A 16 -19.10 8.81 15.78
C GLY A 16 -19.51 7.37 15.55
N GLU A 17 -19.65 6.61 16.63
CA GLU A 17 -20.13 5.23 16.60
C GLU A 17 -21.38 5.11 17.45
N TYR A 18 -22.36 4.34 16.97
CA TYR A 18 -23.59 4.06 17.68
C TYR A 18 -24.00 2.60 17.52
N SER A 19 -24.24 1.92 18.63
CA SER A 19 -24.77 0.55 18.66
C SER A 19 -26.22 0.60 19.14
N LEU A 20 -27.16 0.26 18.25
CA LEU A 20 -28.58 0.20 18.61
C LEU A 20 -28.85 -1.01 19.50
N ASP A 21 -28.26 -2.15 19.13
CA ASP A 21 -28.31 -3.42 19.86
C ASP A 21 -27.09 -4.28 19.56
N LYS A 22 -27.12 -5.59 19.87
CA LYS A 22 -26.03 -6.52 19.53
C LYS A 22 -25.90 -6.86 18.04
N LYS A 23 -26.86 -6.42 17.22
CA LYS A 23 -26.95 -6.75 15.79
C LYS A 23 -26.70 -5.56 14.87
N TRP A 24 -26.98 -4.35 15.33
CA TRP A 24 -26.89 -3.15 14.51
C TRP A 24 -25.84 -2.18 15.03
N PHE A 25 -24.92 -1.83 14.15
CA PHE A 25 -23.82 -0.89 14.42
C PHE A 25 -23.80 0.17 13.31
N PHE A 26 -23.72 1.42 13.71
CA PHE A 26 -23.66 2.56 12.80
C PHE A 26 -22.39 3.34 13.06
N THR A 27 -21.73 3.79 11.99
CA THR A 27 -20.61 4.74 12.11
C THR A 27 -20.85 5.92 11.20
N ALA A 28 -20.42 7.09 11.62
CA ALA A 28 -20.38 8.28 10.79
C ALA A 28 -18.98 8.90 10.92
N ASN A 29 -18.38 9.28 9.81
CA ASN A 29 -17.09 9.93 9.76
C ASN A 29 -17.17 11.16 8.86
N VAL A 30 -16.55 12.26 9.32
CA VAL A 30 -16.38 13.47 8.51
C VAL A 30 -14.93 13.89 8.62
N SER A 31 -14.30 14.19 7.50
CA SER A 31 -12.93 14.68 7.46
C SER A 31 -12.78 15.88 6.52
N ALA A 32 -11.92 16.81 6.90
CA ALA A 32 -11.55 17.95 6.10
C ALA A 32 -10.02 17.99 5.98
N HIS A 33 -9.53 18.11 4.75
CA HIS A 33 -8.11 18.22 4.45
C HIS A 33 -7.86 19.52 3.67
N GLN A 34 -6.84 20.23 4.04
CA GLN A 34 -6.33 21.35 3.27
C GLN A 34 -4.91 21.05 2.85
N HIS A 35 -4.68 20.97 1.56
CA HIS A 35 -3.37 20.79 0.95
C HIS A 35 -2.89 22.14 0.41
N LEU A 36 -1.66 22.52 0.76
CA LEU A 36 -0.94 23.66 0.23
C LEU A 36 0.42 23.17 -0.24
N VAL A 37 0.61 23.08 -1.55
CA VAL A 37 1.84 22.53 -2.13
C VAL A 37 2.54 23.65 -2.87
N ARG A 38 3.81 23.91 -2.47
CA ARG A 38 4.68 24.87 -3.11
C ARG A 38 6.01 24.20 -3.44
N SER A 39 6.35 24.19 -4.72
CA SER A 39 7.59 23.62 -5.23
C SER A 39 8.56 24.74 -5.61
N GLU A 40 9.68 24.86 -4.88
CA GLU A 40 10.71 25.88 -5.08
C GLU A 40 12.04 25.24 -5.47
N ASP A 41 12.79 25.89 -6.36
CA ASP A 41 14.20 25.59 -6.56
C ASP A 41 15.06 26.44 -5.61
N LYS A 42 15.76 25.77 -4.70
CA LYS A 42 16.62 26.46 -3.71
C LYS A 42 17.85 27.12 -4.33
N ASN A 43 18.22 26.74 -5.55
CA ASN A 43 19.41 27.23 -6.23
C ASN A 43 19.13 28.43 -7.14
N ILE A 44 17.86 28.73 -7.42
CA ILE A 44 17.47 29.87 -8.25
C ILE A 44 16.89 30.95 -7.33
N ILE A 45 17.68 32.01 -7.12
CA ILE A 45 17.26 33.18 -6.35
C ILE A 45 16.83 34.27 -7.37
N LEU A 46 15.60 34.73 -7.21
CA LEU A 46 15.06 35.83 -8.03
C LEU A 46 15.69 37.16 -7.63
N GLN A 47 15.60 38.19 -8.51
CA GLN A 47 16.18 39.53 -8.28
C GLN A 47 15.63 40.20 -7.01
N ASP A 48 14.43 39.84 -6.57
CA ASP A 48 13.81 40.33 -5.34
C ASP A 48 14.20 39.54 -4.08
N GLY A 49 15.12 38.58 -4.19
CA GLY A 49 15.55 37.69 -3.12
C GLY A 49 14.60 36.48 -2.88
N GLY A 50 13.52 36.39 -3.62
CA GLY A 50 12.61 35.23 -3.59
C GLY A 50 13.21 34.01 -4.29
N LYS A 51 12.64 32.84 -4.03
CA LYS A 51 13.00 31.59 -4.71
C LYS A 51 12.11 31.36 -5.92
N ALA A 52 12.71 30.88 -7.01
CA ALA A 52 11.92 30.53 -8.19
C ALA A 52 10.99 29.35 -7.90
N ILE A 53 9.73 29.50 -8.26
CA ILE A 53 8.77 28.38 -8.26
C ILE A 53 9.10 27.51 -9.46
N VAL A 54 9.66 26.34 -9.22
CA VAL A 54 9.95 25.31 -10.22
C VAL A 54 8.96 24.18 -10.06
N GLY A 55 7.80 24.35 -10.62
CA GLY A 55 6.70 23.40 -10.43
C GLY A 55 5.41 24.18 -10.27
N TYR A 56 4.78 24.10 -9.12
CA TYR A 56 3.50 24.76 -8.89
C TYR A 56 3.36 25.28 -7.45
N ASP A 57 2.53 26.31 -7.30
CA ASP A 57 2.06 26.83 -6.02
C ASP A 57 0.54 26.73 -6.06
N LYS A 58 -0.02 25.71 -5.43
CA LYS A 58 -1.45 25.38 -5.49
C LYS A 58 -1.94 24.85 -4.15
N GLY A 59 -3.18 25.19 -3.83
CA GLY A 59 -3.90 24.63 -2.68
C GLY A 59 -5.21 24.00 -3.10
N ARG A 60 -5.67 23.03 -2.33
CA ARG A 60 -6.97 22.38 -2.49
C ARG A 60 -7.55 22.00 -1.14
N VAL A 61 -8.84 22.31 -0.95
CA VAL A 61 -9.63 21.80 0.18
C VAL A 61 -10.33 20.53 -0.26
N GLU A 62 -10.30 19.51 0.58
CA GLU A 62 -10.96 18.24 0.37
C GLU A 62 -11.84 17.95 1.57
N LEU A 63 -13.12 17.65 1.33
CA LEU A 63 -14.05 17.21 2.35
C LEU A 63 -14.50 15.79 2.03
N SER A 64 -14.64 14.97 3.05
CA SER A 64 -15.18 13.62 2.91
C SER A 64 -16.12 13.34 4.07
N GLY A 65 -17.30 12.85 3.75
CA GLY A 65 -18.28 12.34 4.69
C GLY A 65 -18.64 10.89 4.38
N SER A 66 -18.74 10.03 5.38
CA SER A 66 -19.21 8.67 5.21
C SER A 66 -20.13 8.24 6.34
N VAL A 67 -21.11 7.43 6.00
CA VAL A 67 -21.97 6.73 6.95
C VAL A 67 -21.95 5.24 6.64
N SER A 68 -21.96 4.42 7.67
CA SER A 68 -22.06 2.97 7.51
C SER A 68 -23.11 2.38 8.44
N ALA A 69 -23.75 1.31 7.97
CA ALA A 69 -24.62 0.47 8.76
C ALA A 69 -24.13 -0.98 8.65
N LYS A 70 -23.80 -1.59 9.77
CA LYS A 70 -23.45 -3.01 9.88
C LYS A 70 -24.60 -3.74 10.56
N TRP A 71 -25.05 -4.81 9.93
CA TRP A 71 -26.05 -5.73 10.44
C TRP A 71 -25.46 -7.12 10.67
N GLN A 72 -25.59 -7.64 11.87
CA GLN A 72 -25.11 -8.95 12.26
C GLN A 72 -26.31 -9.79 12.76
N PRO A 73 -27.09 -10.41 11.83
CA PRO A 73 -28.29 -11.15 12.19
C PRO A 73 -28.02 -12.34 13.12
N ILE A 74 -26.88 -12.98 12.93
CA ILE A 74 -26.36 -14.07 13.74
C ILE A 74 -24.85 -13.87 13.95
N ASP A 75 -24.28 -14.51 14.97
CA ASP A 75 -22.85 -14.36 15.34
C ASP A 75 -21.85 -14.73 14.21
N ARG A 76 -22.35 -15.44 13.20
CA ARG A 76 -21.51 -15.96 12.10
C ARG A 76 -21.69 -15.24 10.77
N LEU A 77 -22.58 -14.26 10.68
CA LEU A 77 -22.88 -13.53 9.44
C LEU A 77 -22.90 -12.04 9.70
N GLY A 78 -22.08 -11.30 9.01
CA GLY A 78 -22.03 -9.85 8.97
C GLY A 78 -22.35 -9.31 7.60
N MET A 79 -23.11 -8.22 7.53
CA MET A 79 -23.39 -7.45 6.32
C MET A 79 -23.17 -5.98 6.62
N SER A 80 -22.58 -5.23 5.70
CA SER A 80 -22.37 -3.80 5.89
C SER A 80 -22.62 -3.03 4.60
N VAL A 81 -23.24 -1.87 4.73
CA VAL A 81 -23.39 -0.86 3.66
C VAL A 81 -22.62 0.38 4.09
N VAL A 82 -21.83 0.94 3.19
CA VAL A 82 -21.13 2.20 3.37
C VAL A 82 -21.53 3.14 2.26
N LEU A 83 -21.88 4.36 2.62
CA LEU A 83 -22.14 5.45 1.69
C LEU A 83 -21.11 6.55 1.98
N ARG A 84 -20.38 6.98 0.97
CA ARG A 84 -19.38 8.04 1.06
C ARG A 84 -19.63 9.12 0.02
N GLU A 85 -19.48 10.37 0.45
CA GLU A 85 -19.53 11.56 -0.38
C GLU A 85 -18.26 12.36 -0.18
N GLU A 86 -17.68 12.89 -1.27
CA GLU A 86 -16.44 13.66 -1.23
C GLU A 86 -16.54 14.93 -2.07
N MET A 87 -15.80 15.95 -1.67
CA MET A 87 -15.65 17.20 -2.39
C MET A 87 -14.17 17.55 -2.52
N TYR A 88 -13.74 17.95 -3.71
CA TYR A 88 -12.38 18.39 -4.02
C TYR A 88 -12.41 19.81 -4.59
N GLY A 89 -11.93 20.78 -3.84
CA GLY A 89 -12.10 22.19 -4.20
C GLY A 89 -13.56 22.60 -4.14
N SER A 90 -14.18 22.84 -5.30
CA SER A 90 -15.62 23.13 -5.44
C SER A 90 -16.43 21.95 -5.99
N ASP A 91 -15.77 20.87 -6.37
CA ASP A 91 -16.39 19.79 -7.15
C ASP A 91 -16.81 18.63 -6.23
N TRP A 92 -18.11 18.37 -6.18
CA TRP A 92 -18.65 17.19 -5.54
C TRP A 92 -18.57 16.00 -6.48
N ILE A 93 -18.16 14.86 -5.93
CA ILE A 93 -18.17 13.60 -6.68
C ILE A 93 -19.52 12.90 -6.51
N PRO A 94 -19.88 11.99 -7.43
CA PRO A 94 -21.07 11.17 -7.25
C PRO A 94 -20.92 10.24 -6.04
N LEU A 95 -22.02 10.00 -5.32
CA LEU A 95 -22.08 9.10 -4.17
C LEU A 95 -21.34 7.77 -4.43
N ILE A 96 -20.51 7.36 -3.46
CA ILE A 96 -19.68 6.15 -3.50
C ILE A 96 -20.29 5.11 -2.56
N PRO A 97 -21.13 4.19 -3.06
CA PRO A 97 -21.65 3.08 -2.29
C PRO A 97 -20.64 1.92 -2.24
N ALA A 98 -20.65 1.21 -1.11
CA ALA A 98 -20.00 -0.09 -0.97
C ALA A 98 -20.85 -1.04 -0.13
N PHE A 99 -20.84 -2.32 -0.49
CA PHE A 99 -21.51 -3.40 0.23
C PHE A 99 -20.48 -4.49 0.56
N PHE A 100 -20.56 -4.99 1.78
CA PHE A 100 -19.68 -6.04 2.29
C PHE A 100 -20.51 -7.13 2.94
N ILE A 101 -20.12 -8.38 2.77
CA ILE A 101 -20.65 -9.53 3.45
C ILE A 101 -19.52 -10.43 3.93
N ASP A 102 -19.60 -10.88 5.15
CA ASP A 102 -18.67 -11.84 5.72
C ASP A 102 -19.43 -12.96 6.48
N GLY A 103 -18.90 -14.17 6.40
CA GLY A 103 -19.53 -15.32 7.02
C GLY A 103 -18.53 -16.37 7.52
N ILE A 104 -18.71 -16.83 8.76
CA ILE A 104 -17.94 -17.92 9.35
C ILE A 104 -18.61 -19.24 8.98
N ILE A 105 -17.93 -20.03 8.13
CA ILE A 105 -18.50 -21.26 7.56
C ILE A 105 -18.10 -22.53 8.31
N SER A 106 -17.04 -22.49 9.11
CA SER A 106 -16.57 -23.67 9.85
C SER A 106 -17.22 -23.78 11.24
N PRO A 107 -17.49 -25.00 11.74
CA PRO A 107 -18.03 -25.20 13.10
C PRO A 107 -17.11 -24.62 14.19
N LYS A 108 -15.80 -24.64 13.98
CA LYS A 108 -14.79 -24.14 14.92
C LYS A 108 -14.57 -22.63 14.82
N GLY A 109 -15.23 -21.92 13.89
CA GLY A 109 -15.06 -20.49 13.70
C GLY A 109 -13.73 -20.06 13.05
N ASN A 110 -13.01 -21.01 12.46
CA ASN A 110 -11.66 -20.80 11.95
C ASN A 110 -11.56 -20.65 10.42
N VAL A 111 -12.69 -20.65 9.71
CA VAL A 111 -12.75 -20.37 8.26
C VAL A 111 -13.84 -19.33 8.01
N MET A 112 -13.46 -18.25 7.32
CA MET A 112 -14.33 -17.13 6.98
C MET A 112 -14.34 -16.90 5.47
N LEU A 113 -15.51 -16.73 4.90
CA LEU A 113 -15.72 -16.19 3.56
C LEU A 113 -16.04 -14.71 3.66
N LYS A 114 -15.63 -13.93 2.68
CA LYS A 114 -15.97 -12.50 2.53
C LYS A 114 -16.16 -12.16 1.05
N ALA A 115 -17.06 -11.24 0.81
CA ALA A 115 -17.23 -10.65 -0.51
C ALA A 115 -17.59 -9.17 -0.38
N SER A 116 -17.24 -8.39 -1.38
CA SER A 116 -17.60 -6.99 -1.46
C SER A 116 -17.84 -6.56 -2.89
N ILE A 117 -18.66 -5.51 -3.02
CA ILE A 117 -18.79 -4.71 -4.21
C ILE A 117 -18.72 -3.25 -3.81
N SER A 118 -17.91 -2.48 -4.51
CA SER A 118 -17.76 -1.05 -4.23
C SER A 118 -17.64 -0.25 -5.52
N ARG A 119 -18.24 0.95 -5.51
CA ARG A 119 -17.89 1.99 -6.48
C ARG A 119 -16.60 2.65 -6.03
N ASN A 120 -15.68 2.89 -6.96
CA ASN A 120 -14.43 3.58 -6.73
C ASN A 120 -14.44 4.92 -7.46
N TYR A 121 -13.78 5.89 -6.85
CA TYR A 121 -13.62 7.20 -7.43
C TYR A 121 -12.28 7.79 -6.98
N ARG A 122 -11.52 8.40 -7.89
CA ARG A 122 -10.29 9.09 -7.57
C ARG A 122 -10.18 10.39 -8.34
N PHE A 123 -10.02 11.48 -7.61
CA PHE A 123 -9.72 12.78 -8.18
C PHE A 123 -8.23 12.87 -8.52
N PRO A 124 -7.80 13.55 -9.63
CA PRO A 124 -6.40 13.76 -9.93
C PRO A 124 -5.68 14.47 -8.79
N THR A 125 -4.48 14.05 -8.47
CA THR A 125 -3.65 14.73 -7.46
C THR A 125 -3.21 16.09 -7.96
N LEU A 126 -2.76 17.00 -7.06
CA LEU A 126 -2.17 18.26 -7.46
C LEU A 126 -0.94 18.06 -8.35
N ASN A 127 -0.20 16.96 -8.14
CA ASN A 127 0.92 16.58 -8.99
C ASN A 127 0.46 16.17 -10.40
N ASP A 128 -0.59 15.38 -10.52
CA ASP A 128 -1.14 14.99 -11.82
C ASP A 128 -1.58 16.21 -12.62
N LEU A 129 -2.13 17.23 -11.95
CA LEU A 129 -2.66 18.42 -12.61
C LEU A 129 -1.58 19.46 -12.95
N TYR A 130 -0.62 19.68 -12.04
CA TYR A 130 0.20 20.91 -12.07
C TYR A 130 1.71 20.70 -12.04
N PHE A 131 2.19 19.44 -11.96
CA PHE A 131 3.64 19.18 -11.96
C PHE A 131 4.32 19.72 -13.22
N LEU A 132 5.46 20.41 -13.09
CA LEU A 132 6.24 20.91 -14.23
C LEU A 132 7.60 20.18 -14.31
N PRO A 133 8.01 19.77 -15.52
CA PRO A 133 7.25 19.76 -16.77
C PRO A 133 6.38 18.50 -16.85
N GLY A 134 5.10 18.58 -17.10
CA GLY A 134 4.34 17.39 -17.46
C GLY A 134 2.95 17.26 -16.89
N GLY A 135 2.57 17.98 -15.84
CA GLY A 135 1.21 17.96 -15.30
C GLY A 135 0.15 18.27 -16.35
N ASN A 136 -1.05 17.74 -16.19
CA ASN A 136 -2.16 17.89 -17.13
C ASN A 136 -3.43 18.37 -16.43
N PRO A 137 -3.78 19.67 -16.51
CA PRO A 137 -4.98 20.22 -15.88
C PRO A 137 -6.30 19.69 -16.45
N ASN A 138 -6.27 19.04 -17.63
CA ASN A 138 -7.46 18.53 -18.31
C ASN A 138 -7.78 17.07 -17.98
N LEU A 139 -7.18 16.50 -16.93
CA LEU A 139 -7.46 15.16 -16.51
C LEU A 139 -8.89 15.03 -15.97
N LYS A 140 -9.54 13.93 -16.35
CA LYS A 140 -10.80 13.50 -15.79
C LYS A 140 -10.56 12.69 -14.53
N ASN A 141 -11.59 12.61 -13.70
CA ASN A 141 -11.60 11.76 -12.52
C ASN A 141 -11.69 10.29 -12.92
N GLU A 142 -10.96 9.43 -12.22
CA GLU A 142 -11.13 7.98 -12.35
C GLU A 142 -12.42 7.55 -11.64
N GLN A 143 -13.14 6.63 -12.23
CA GLN A 143 -14.33 6.03 -11.62
C GLN A 143 -14.47 4.58 -12.05
N GLY A 144 -15.10 3.77 -11.20
CA GLY A 144 -15.24 2.37 -11.54
C GLY A 144 -15.92 1.56 -10.46
N PHE A 145 -15.94 0.25 -10.67
CA PHE A 145 -16.46 -0.74 -9.72
C PHE A 145 -15.42 -1.80 -9.46
N SER A 146 -15.36 -2.25 -8.21
CA SER A 146 -14.54 -3.38 -7.79
C SER A 146 -15.41 -4.42 -7.11
N TYR A 147 -15.07 -5.67 -7.37
CA TYR A 147 -15.66 -6.87 -6.80
C TYR A 147 -14.55 -7.66 -6.14
N ASP A 148 -14.79 -8.14 -4.94
CA ASP A 148 -13.84 -8.97 -4.20
C ASP A 148 -14.55 -10.18 -3.62
N ALA A 149 -13.90 -11.33 -3.65
CA ALA A 149 -14.33 -12.52 -2.96
C ALA A 149 -13.13 -13.27 -2.38
N GLY A 150 -13.19 -13.64 -1.12
CA GLY A 150 -12.05 -14.24 -0.46
C GLY A 150 -12.42 -15.25 0.61
N VAL A 151 -11.47 -16.13 0.88
CA VAL A 151 -11.49 -17.06 1.99
C VAL A 151 -10.28 -16.80 2.88
N SER A 152 -10.48 -16.85 4.18
CA SER A 152 -9.40 -16.81 5.16
C SER A 152 -9.58 -17.92 6.20
N PHE A 153 -8.45 -18.39 6.74
CA PHE A 153 -8.45 -19.41 7.79
C PHE A 153 -7.38 -19.10 8.83
N ASP A 154 -7.64 -19.56 10.06
CA ASP A 154 -6.70 -19.51 11.19
C ASP A 154 -6.81 -20.83 11.96
N VAL A 155 -5.76 -21.62 11.97
CA VAL A 155 -5.69 -22.90 12.64
C VAL A 155 -4.40 -23.02 13.44
N GLY A 156 -4.45 -23.69 14.58
CA GLY A 156 -3.25 -23.85 15.38
C GLY A 156 -3.47 -24.62 16.67
N LYS A 157 -2.37 -24.93 17.32
CA LYS A 157 -2.33 -25.48 18.67
C LYS A 157 -1.46 -24.56 19.53
N LYS A 158 -2.05 -23.95 20.53
CA LYS A 158 -1.40 -23.00 21.43
C LYS A 158 -0.06 -23.53 21.93
N GLY A 159 1.01 -22.72 21.77
CA GLY A 159 2.37 -23.05 22.21
C GLY A 159 3.11 -24.06 21.31
N ILE A 160 2.52 -24.49 20.19
CA ILE A 160 3.15 -25.43 19.25
C ILE A 160 3.22 -24.83 17.86
N TYR A 161 2.08 -24.55 17.24
CA TYR A 161 2.05 -23.94 15.91
C TYR A 161 0.81 -23.08 15.69
N LYS A 162 0.94 -22.14 14.77
CA LYS A 162 -0.13 -21.35 14.20
C LYS A 162 0.03 -21.28 12.69
N LEU A 163 -1.03 -21.61 11.96
CA LEU A 163 -1.11 -21.47 10.51
C LEU A 163 -2.32 -20.60 10.18
N SER A 164 -2.10 -19.52 9.48
CA SER A 164 -3.18 -18.66 8.99
C SER A 164 -2.91 -18.27 7.54
N GLY A 165 -3.96 -17.97 6.82
CA GLY A 165 -3.81 -17.57 5.43
C GLY A 165 -5.15 -17.28 4.77
N GLY A 166 -5.09 -17.06 3.47
CA GLY A 166 -6.27 -16.84 2.67
C GLY A 166 -5.93 -16.61 1.21
N ALA A 167 -6.98 -16.69 0.42
CA ALA A 167 -6.96 -16.32 -0.99
C ALA A 167 -8.06 -15.28 -1.23
N ASN A 168 -7.77 -14.30 -2.04
CA ASN A 168 -8.70 -13.27 -2.48
C ASN A 168 -8.68 -13.19 -4.00
N TRP A 169 -9.83 -13.32 -4.62
CA TRP A 169 -10.07 -12.95 -6.00
C TRP A 169 -10.60 -11.53 -6.05
N PHE A 170 -10.15 -10.75 -7.00
CA PHE A 170 -10.66 -9.41 -7.25
C PHE A 170 -10.85 -9.18 -8.75
N ASP A 171 -11.77 -8.29 -9.07
CA ASP A 171 -12.09 -7.84 -10.41
C ASP A 171 -12.48 -6.36 -10.36
N SER A 172 -11.84 -5.51 -11.16
CA SER A 172 -12.01 -4.07 -11.10
C SER A 172 -12.01 -3.46 -12.48
N TYR A 173 -13.06 -2.75 -12.80
CA TYR A 173 -13.19 -1.94 -14.02
C TYR A 173 -13.08 -0.48 -13.64
N ILE A 174 -12.14 0.23 -14.25
CA ILE A 174 -11.88 1.64 -13.97
C ILE A 174 -11.86 2.42 -15.29
N ASP A 175 -12.76 3.37 -15.41
CA ASP A 175 -12.80 4.33 -16.49
C ASP A 175 -11.90 5.53 -16.19
N ASP A 176 -11.36 6.14 -17.25
CA ASP A 176 -10.50 7.31 -17.20
C ASP A 176 -9.26 7.15 -16.27
N TRP A 177 -8.67 5.94 -16.19
CA TRP A 177 -7.48 5.65 -15.40
C TRP A 177 -6.34 6.61 -15.71
N ILE A 178 -5.73 7.22 -14.69
CA ILE A 178 -4.62 8.17 -14.84
C ILE A 178 -3.30 7.44 -14.74
N ILE A 179 -2.51 7.53 -15.80
CA ILE A 179 -1.17 6.95 -15.88
C ILE A 179 -0.16 7.98 -16.40
N TRP A 180 1.04 8.00 -15.82
CA TRP A 180 2.15 8.79 -16.28
C TRP A 180 2.89 8.06 -17.42
N LEU A 181 2.89 8.63 -18.60
CA LEU A 181 3.52 8.06 -19.80
C LEU A 181 4.64 8.96 -20.30
N PRO A 182 5.71 8.38 -20.88
CA PRO A 182 6.77 9.16 -21.51
C PRO A 182 6.23 9.94 -22.70
N THR A 183 6.70 11.18 -22.85
CA THR A 183 6.39 12.02 -24.01
C THR A 183 7.57 12.05 -24.99
N THR A 184 7.33 12.47 -26.23
CA THR A 184 8.38 12.68 -27.24
C THR A 184 9.39 13.76 -26.85
N LYS A 185 9.06 14.58 -25.84
CA LYS A 185 9.93 15.65 -25.31
C LYS A 185 10.86 15.19 -24.17
N GLY A 186 10.87 13.88 -23.84
CA GLY A 186 11.77 13.31 -22.85
C GLY A 186 11.33 13.45 -21.38
N PHE A 187 10.09 13.86 -21.13
CA PHE A 187 9.51 13.88 -19.77
C PHE A 187 8.21 13.06 -19.72
N PHE A 188 7.79 12.68 -18.52
CA PHE A 188 6.52 11.98 -18.30
C PHE A 188 5.37 12.97 -18.14
N SER A 189 4.20 12.61 -18.66
CA SER A 189 2.96 13.39 -18.50
C SER A 189 1.79 12.45 -18.19
N PRO A 190 0.90 12.80 -17.25
CA PRO A 190 -0.26 11.98 -16.92
C PRO A 190 -1.34 12.13 -18.00
N ARG A 191 -1.97 11.01 -18.31
CA ARG A 191 -3.09 10.92 -19.25
C ARG A 191 -4.14 9.98 -18.72
N ASN A 192 -5.39 10.20 -19.08
CA ASN A 192 -6.44 9.24 -18.87
C ASN A 192 -6.35 8.14 -19.94
N VAL A 193 -6.34 6.88 -19.50
CA VAL A 193 -6.60 5.70 -20.33
C VAL A 193 -8.09 5.40 -20.20
N LYS A 194 -8.79 5.23 -21.31
CA LYS A 194 -10.26 5.20 -21.31
C LYS A 194 -10.85 4.14 -20.39
N LYS A 195 -10.28 2.92 -20.35
CA LYS A 195 -10.76 1.84 -19.50
C LYS A 195 -9.63 0.89 -19.13
N VAL A 196 -9.55 0.57 -17.86
CA VAL A 196 -8.62 -0.45 -17.35
C VAL A 196 -9.43 -1.54 -16.66
N HIS A 197 -9.15 -2.80 -17.02
CA HIS A 197 -9.63 -3.99 -16.34
C HIS A 197 -8.47 -4.61 -15.56
N ALA A 198 -8.53 -4.52 -14.24
CA ALA A 198 -7.56 -5.13 -13.34
C ALA A 198 -8.24 -6.27 -12.58
N TYR A 199 -7.72 -7.48 -12.70
CA TYR A 199 -8.28 -8.66 -12.06
C TYR A 199 -7.19 -9.59 -11.58
N GLY A 200 -7.56 -10.55 -10.73
CA GLY A 200 -6.54 -11.50 -10.31
C GLY A 200 -6.86 -12.25 -9.04
N VAL A 201 -5.81 -12.91 -8.53
CA VAL A 201 -5.84 -13.68 -7.30
C VAL A 201 -4.63 -13.34 -6.46
N GLU A 202 -4.87 -13.08 -5.18
CA GLU A 202 -3.84 -12.90 -4.18
C GLU A 202 -3.95 -14.00 -3.12
N VAL A 203 -2.82 -14.62 -2.79
CA VAL A 203 -2.71 -15.66 -1.77
C VAL A 203 -1.71 -15.23 -0.71
N LYS A 204 -2.05 -15.41 0.56
CA LYS A 204 -1.15 -15.16 1.70
C LYS A 204 -1.19 -16.35 2.65
N ALA A 205 -0.01 -16.73 3.17
CA ALA A 205 0.10 -17.76 4.18
C ALA A 205 1.13 -17.37 5.24
N ASN A 206 0.80 -17.57 6.50
CA ASN A 206 1.67 -17.32 7.64
C ASN A 206 1.73 -18.58 8.49
N PHE A 207 2.93 -19.05 8.77
CA PHE A 207 3.16 -20.24 9.59
C PHE A 207 4.15 -19.90 10.69
N ALA A 208 3.75 -20.10 11.94
CA ALA A 208 4.62 -19.97 13.10
C ALA A 208 4.64 -21.29 13.86
N VAL A 209 5.82 -21.75 14.24
CA VAL A 209 6.00 -22.99 15.01
C VAL A 209 7.10 -22.80 16.06
N GLN A 210 6.84 -23.34 17.25
CA GLN A 210 7.78 -23.39 18.36
C GLN A 210 8.23 -24.84 18.57
N PRO A 211 9.27 -25.32 17.82
CA PRO A 211 9.70 -26.70 17.86
C PRO A 211 10.35 -27.08 19.19
N ALA A 212 10.90 -26.11 19.92
CA ALA A 212 11.49 -26.29 21.25
C ALA A 212 11.37 -24.97 22.04
N LYS A 213 11.61 -25.02 23.37
CA LYS A 213 11.40 -23.92 24.34
C LYS A 213 11.99 -22.58 23.89
N ASP A 214 13.19 -22.56 23.31
CA ASP A 214 13.90 -21.34 22.96
C ASP A 214 13.93 -21.06 21.45
N TRP A 215 13.20 -21.86 20.65
CA TRP A 215 13.17 -21.74 19.20
C TRP A 215 11.81 -21.28 18.72
N LEU A 216 11.81 -20.35 17.77
CA LEU A 216 10.63 -19.92 17.04
C LEU A 216 10.96 -19.79 15.56
N ILE A 217 10.14 -20.39 14.73
CA ILE A 217 10.21 -20.29 13.26
C ILE A 217 8.94 -19.59 12.80
N ASP A 218 9.10 -18.48 12.07
CA ASP A 218 8.02 -17.74 11.42
C ASP A 218 8.28 -17.72 9.92
N LEU A 219 7.31 -18.18 9.13
CA LEU A 219 7.31 -18.13 7.67
C LEU A 219 6.11 -17.34 7.19
N ASN A 220 6.33 -16.34 6.34
CA ASN A 220 5.29 -15.54 5.73
C ASN A 220 5.49 -15.54 4.23
N GLY A 221 4.52 -16.01 3.48
CA GLY A 221 4.53 -16.06 2.03
C GLY A 221 3.36 -15.31 1.43
N SER A 222 3.58 -14.70 0.28
CA SER A 222 2.52 -14.13 -0.55
C SER A 222 2.80 -14.38 -2.03
N TYR A 223 1.72 -14.51 -2.79
CA TYR A 223 1.74 -14.57 -4.24
C TYR A 223 0.57 -13.77 -4.79
N SER A 224 0.82 -13.02 -5.85
CA SER A 224 -0.21 -12.25 -6.55
C SER A 224 -0.09 -12.51 -8.06
N TRP A 225 -1.21 -12.78 -8.68
CA TRP A 225 -1.40 -12.75 -10.12
C TRP A 225 -2.39 -11.64 -10.43
N THR A 226 -1.90 -10.56 -11.08
CA THR A 226 -2.61 -9.28 -11.18
C THR A 226 -2.52 -8.66 -12.58
N PRO A 227 -3.10 -9.29 -13.62
CA PRO A 227 -3.25 -8.65 -14.91
C PRO A 227 -3.99 -7.31 -14.79
N SER A 228 -3.51 -6.30 -15.51
CA SER A 228 -4.12 -4.97 -15.58
C SER A 228 -4.09 -4.52 -17.03
N ILE A 229 -5.21 -4.66 -17.73
CA ILE A 229 -5.30 -4.56 -19.18
C ILE A 229 -5.99 -3.25 -19.57
N ASN A 230 -5.45 -2.56 -20.57
CA ASN A 230 -6.15 -1.46 -21.21
C ASN A 230 -7.25 -2.01 -22.11
N GLU A 231 -8.50 -1.86 -21.71
CA GLU A 231 -9.70 -2.24 -22.50
C GLU A 231 -10.41 -1.03 -23.13
N GLY A 232 -9.76 0.12 -23.15
CA GLY A 232 -10.29 1.32 -23.77
C GLY A 232 -10.35 1.20 -25.29
N GLU A 233 -10.96 2.20 -25.92
CA GLU A 233 -10.93 2.33 -27.38
C GLU A 233 -9.58 2.92 -27.86
N LYS A 234 -9.19 2.58 -29.07
CA LYS A 234 -8.00 3.17 -29.69
C LYS A 234 -8.10 4.69 -29.75
N MET A 235 -7.09 5.38 -29.25
CA MET A 235 -7.01 6.84 -29.31
C MET A 235 -6.63 7.34 -30.71
N SER A 236 -6.01 6.49 -31.52
CA SER A 236 -5.65 6.75 -32.92
C SER A 236 -5.47 5.43 -33.68
N PRO A 237 -5.46 5.42 -35.04
CA PRO A 237 -5.17 4.21 -35.80
C PRO A 237 -3.81 3.56 -35.47
N ALA A 238 -2.84 4.34 -34.99
CA ALA A 238 -1.52 3.87 -34.58
C ALA A 238 -1.46 3.39 -33.12
N ASP A 239 -2.54 3.49 -32.36
CA ASP A 239 -2.59 3.07 -30.96
C ASP A 239 -2.57 1.53 -30.85
N GLN A 240 -1.50 1.01 -30.27
CA GLN A 240 -1.29 -0.42 -30.03
C GLN A 240 -1.47 -0.81 -28.57
N SER A 241 -1.95 0.11 -27.71
CA SER A 241 -2.08 -0.10 -26.26
C SER A 241 -3.30 -0.90 -25.85
N VAL A 242 -4.31 -1.00 -26.72
CA VAL A 242 -5.57 -1.71 -26.42
C VAL A 242 -5.34 -3.22 -26.34
N GLY A 243 -5.86 -3.85 -25.31
CA GLY A 243 -5.66 -5.27 -25.00
C GLY A 243 -4.29 -5.58 -24.38
N LYS A 244 -3.50 -4.56 -24.03
CA LYS A 244 -2.14 -4.71 -23.51
C LYS A 244 -2.10 -4.46 -21.99
N GLN A 245 -1.10 -5.09 -21.34
CA GLN A 245 -0.79 -4.88 -19.91
C GLN A 245 -0.35 -3.44 -19.69
N LEU A 246 -0.75 -2.85 -18.55
CA LEU A 246 -0.29 -1.53 -18.16
C LEU A 246 1.24 -1.52 -17.94
N PRO A 247 1.94 -0.43 -18.34
CA PRO A 247 3.37 -0.27 -18.10
C PRO A 247 3.72 -0.35 -16.61
N TYR A 248 4.90 -0.92 -16.31
CA TYR A 248 5.47 -1.07 -14.98
C TYR A 248 4.67 -1.94 -13.99
N VAL A 249 3.59 -2.57 -14.41
CA VAL A 249 2.78 -3.47 -13.59
C VAL A 249 3.19 -4.92 -13.87
N PRO A 250 3.80 -5.66 -12.92
CA PRO A 250 4.11 -7.08 -13.10
C PRO A 250 2.82 -7.90 -13.06
N LYS A 251 2.71 -8.92 -13.92
CA LYS A 251 1.58 -9.87 -13.88
C LYS A 251 1.68 -10.82 -12.69
N HIS A 252 2.89 -11.17 -12.30
CA HIS A 252 3.16 -12.08 -11.19
C HIS A 252 4.14 -11.44 -10.21
N SER A 253 3.83 -11.52 -8.93
CA SER A 253 4.76 -11.20 -7.87
C SER A 253 4.65 -12.20 -6.73
N ALA A 254 5.75 -12.46 -6.05
CA ALA A 254 5.78 -13.34 -4.90
C ALA A 254 6.76 -12.83 -3.85
N SER A 255 6.50 -13.14 -2.60
CA SER A 255 7.45 -12.86 -1.52
C SER A 255 7.45 -13.99 -0.49
N LEU A 256 8.61 -14.20 0.11
CA LEU A 256 8.80 -15.10 1.23
C LEU A 256 9.67 -14.43 2.28
N THR A 257 9.21 -14.42 3.53
CA THR A 257 10.01 -14.00 4.68
C THR A 257 10.07 -15.15 5.66
N GLY A 258 11.27 -15.60 5.96
CA GLY A 258 11.55 -16.61 6.98
C GLY A 258 12.34 -16.00 8.14
N ARG A 259 11.89 -16.20 9.37
CA ARG A 259 12.55 -15.79 10.60
C ARG A 259 12.78 -17.00 11.48
N LEU A 260 14.06 -17.27 11.81
CA LEU A 260 14.48 -18.27 12.78
C LEU A 260 14.98 -17.53 14.02
N SER A 261 14.27 -17.67 15.13
CA SER A 261 14.66 -17.06 16.40
C SER A 261 15.14 -18.13 17.37
N TRP A 262 16.26 -17.89 18.02
CA TRP A 262 16.82 -18.71 19.08
C TRP A 262 17.31 -17.86 20.23
N ARG A 263 16.63 -17.95 21.36
CA ARG A 263 16.90 -17.10 22.54
C ARG A 263 16.91 -15.61 22.17
N THR A 264 18.11 -15.01 22.17
CA THR A 264 18.34 -13.60 21.86
C THR A 264 18.85 -13.36 20.44
N TRP A 265 18.98 -14.40 19.63
CA TRP A 265 19.38 -14.35 18.24
C TRP A 265 18.17 -14.47 17.32
N ALA A 266 18.22 -13.81 16.18
CA ALA A 266 17.29 -14.06 15.10
C ALA A 266 18.01 -13.97 13.75
N PHE A 267 17.77 -14.95 12.91
CA PHE A 267 18.16 -14.96 11.50
C PHE A 267 16.93 -14.68 10.66
N LEU A 268 17.02 -13.76 9.72
CA LEU A 268 15.94 -13.38 8.82
C LEU A 268 16.41 -13.55 7.38
N TYR A 269 15.61 -14.25 6.58
CA TYR A 269 15.74 -14.33 5.13
C TYR A 269 14.51 -13.72 4.47
N LYS A 270 14.71 -12.82 3.49
CA LYS A 270 13.66 -12.24 2.67
C LYS A 270 13.95 -12.52 1.22
N TRP A 271 12.95 -13.03 0.53
CA TRP A 271 12.99 -13.25 -0.89
C TRP A 271 11.79 -12.57 -1.55
N ALA A 272 11.99 -11.98 -2.73
CA ALA A 272 10.95 -11.41 -3.54
C ALA A 272 11.19 -11.74 -5.02
N PHE A 273 10.11 -11.93 -5.75
CA PHE A 273 10.08 -12.15 -7.19
C PHE A 273 9.12 -11.17 -7.86
N TYR A 274 9.53 -10.63 -8.99
CA TYR A 274 8.69 -9.84 -9.88
C TYR A 274 8.88 -10.34 -11.31
N SER A 275 7.77 -10.65 -11.98
CA SER A 275 7.80 -10.99 -13.40
C SER A 275 8.21 -9.80 -14.26
N GLU A 276 8.44 -10.04 -15.53
CA GLU A 276 8.69 -8.99 -16.52
C GLU A 276 7.64 -7.87 -16.46
N ARG A 277 8.04 -6.67 -16.80
CA ARG A 277 7.19 -5.48 -16.85
C ARG A 277 7.47 -4.70 -18.11
N TYR A 278 6.43 -4.25 -18.77
CA TYR A 278 6.59 -3.39 -19.94
C TYR A 278 6.82 -1.94 -19.50
N THR A 279 7.60 -1.22 -20.25
CA THR A 279 7.86 0.21 -20.02
C THR A 279 6.98 1.10 -20.91
N MET A 280 6.41 0.51 -21.97
CA MET A 280 5.55 1.16 -22.96
C MET A 280 4.19 0.47 -23.04
N SER A 281 3.17 1.24 -23.37
CA SER A 281 1.79 0.74 -23.48
C SER A 281 1.59 -0.23 -24.64
N SER A 282 2.47 -0.27 -25.65
CA SER A 282 2.48 -1.23 -26.75
C SER A 282 2.94 -2.64 -26.36
N ASN A 283 3.57 -2.79 -25.20
CA ASN A 283 4.17 -4.02 -24.68
C ASN A 283 5.25 -4.61 -25.62
N ASP A 284 6.12 -3.75 -26.14
CA ASP A 284 7.18 -4.17 -27.05
C ASP A 284 8.34 -4.86 -26.31
N TYR A 285 8.86 -5.95 -26.88
CA TYR A 285 10.05 -6.68 -26.39
C TYR A 285 11.37 -6.08 -26.91
N THR A 286 11.49 -4.76 -26.93
CA THR A 286 12.75 -4.09 -27.26
C THR A 286 13.58 -3.86 -26.00
N LEU A 287 14.86 -3.52 -26.14
CA LEU A 287 15.77 -3.23 -25.00
C LEU A 287 15.25 -2.13 -24.06
N THR A 288 14.44 -1.23 -24.58
CA THR A 288 13.82 -0.14 -23.81
C THR A 288 12.32 -0.36 -23.56
N GLY A 289 11.71 -1.37 -24.19
CA GLY A 289 10.28 -1.63 -24.15
C GLY A 289 9.83 -2.53 -23.00
N HIS A 290 10.76 -3.26 -22.37
CA HIS A 290 10.46 -4.11 -21.23
C HIS A 290 11.61 -4.14 -20.22
N LEU A 291 11.28 -4.51 -18.98
CA LEU A 291 12.22 -4.81 -17.91
C LEU A 291 12.11 -6.31 -17.61
N PRO A 292 13.22 -7.05 -17.56
CA PRO A 292 13.22 -8.48 -17.27
C PRO A 292 12.70 -8.76 -15.86
N GLU A 293 12.30 -10.00 -15.63
CA GLU A 293 12.01 -10.51 -14.29
C GLU A 293 13.27 -10.49 -13.43
N TYR A 294 13.08 -10.42 -12.12
CA TYR A 294 14.18 -10.51 -11.17
C TYR A 294 13.77 -11.11 -9.84
N PHE A 295 14.77 -11.64 -9.14
CA PHE A 295 14.64 -12.16 -7.78
C PHE A 295 15.50 -11.32 -6.84
N MET A 296 14.97 -10.98 -5.69
CA MET A 296 15.71 -10.25 -4.67
C MET A 296 15.82 -11.09 -3.40
N SER A 297 17.06 -11.28 -2.90
CA SER A 297 17.33 -12.01 -1.67
C SER A 297 18.11 -11.16 -0.70
N ASN A 298 17.59 -11.06 0.54
CA ASN A 298 18.24 -10.33 1.62
C ASN A 298 18.32 -11.23 2.85
N VAL A 299 19.42 -11.11 3.60
CA VAL A 299 19.60 -11.81 4.88
C VAL A 299 19.93 -10.82 5.97
N SER A 300 19.51 -11.11 7.19
CA SER A 300 20.02 -10.39 8.35
C SER A 300 20.16 -11.27 9.59
N LEU A 301 21.14 -10.92 10.42
CA LEU A 301 21.37 -11.51 11.72
C LEU A 301 21.16 -10.45 12.80
N GLU A 302 20.31 -10.76 13.76
CA GLU A 302 19.96 -9.88 14.86
C GLU A 302 20.41 -10.50 16.19
N LYS A 303 20.87 -9.64 17.12
CA LYS A 303 21.22 -10.01 18.49
C LYS A 303 20.63 -8.99 19.45
N ASN A 304 19.84 -9.45 20.40
CA ASN A 304 19.35 -8.62 21.52
C ASN A 304 20.16 -8.91 22.78
N LEU A 305 20.64 -7.85 23.42
CA LEU A 305 21.39 -7.88 24.67
C LEU A 305 20.56 -7.14 25.72
N PHE A 306 20.24 -7.81 26.81
CA PHE A 306 19.37 -7.28 27.86
C PHE A 306 20.21 -6.97 29.11
N PHE A 307 20.42 -5.68 29.39
CA PHE A 307 21.06 -5.19 30.61
C PHE A 307 20.00 -4.51 31.50
N LYS A 308 20.29 -4.36 32.80
CA LYS A 308 19.36 -3.68 33.71
C LYS A 308 19.06 -2.23 33.32
N PRO A 309 20.05 -1.39 32.92
CA PRO A 309 19.77 0.00 32.57
C PRO A 309 19.35 0.19 31.11
N VAL A 310 19.62 -0.79 30.22
CA VAL A 310 19.47 -0.60 28.76
C VAL A 310 19.30 -1.91 28.03
N ASP A 311 18.45 -1.94 27.00
CA ASP A 311 18.44 -3.01 25.99
C ASP A 311 19.17 -2.53 24.76
N ILE A 312 20.02 -3.40 24.18
CA ILE A 312 20.76 -3.13 22.95
C ILE A 312 20.35 -4.14 21.91
N GLN A 313 19.96 -3.67 20.74
CA GLN A 313 19.72 -4.47 19.55
C GLN A 313 20.85 -4.22 18.54
N LEU A 314 21.50 -5.27 18.13
CA LEU A 314 22.48 -5.27 17.05
C LEU A 314 21.87 -5.98 15.85
N LYS A 315 21.99 -5.39 14.65
CA LYS A 315 21.54 -6.03 13.41
C LYS A 315 22.60 -5.82 12.33
N PHE A 316 22.97 -6.89 11.68
CA PHE A 316 23.77 -6.88 10.46
C PHE A 316 22.91 -7.42 9.31
N ALA A 317 22.85 -6.73 8.19
CA ALA A 317 22.09 -7.15 7.03
C ALA A 317 22.96 -7.10 5.76
N VAL A 318 22.70 -8.05 4.87
CA VAL A 318 23.21 -8.09 3.50
C VAL A 318 22.02 -8.02 2.58
N ASN A 319 21.91 -6.94 1.84
CA ASN A 319 20.87 -6.73 0.85
C ASN A 319 21.42 -7.13 -0.53
N ASN A 320 20.52 -7.63 -1.39
CA ASN A 320 20.86 -8.17 -2.69
C ASN A 320 21.99 -9.20 -2.61
N LEU A 321 21.76 -10.26 -1.81
CA LEU A 321 22.77 -11.29 -1.45
C LEU A 321 23.48 -11.91 -2.66
N PHE A 322 22.76 -12.09 -3.77
CA PHE A 322 23.29 -12.72 -4.99
C PHE A 322 23.79 -11.70 -6.00
N ASN A 323 23.85 -10.41 -5.62
CA ASN A 323 24.29 -9.31 -6.48
C ASN A 323 23.54 -9.27 -7.82
N GLU A 324 22.21 -9.48 -7.75
CA GLU A 324 21.32 -9.43 -8.91
C GLU A 324 21.38 -8.05 -9.56
N ASP A 325 21.59 -8.00 -10.87
CA ASP A 325 21.50 -6.78 -11.65
C ASP A 325 20.07 -6.60 -12.13
N TYR A 326 19.38 -5.60 -11.58
CA TYR A 326 17.96 -5.39 -11.83
C TYR A 326 17.60 -3.93 -12.02
N LEU A 327 16.48 -3.71 -12.70
CA LEU A 327 15.90 -2.40 -12.92
C LEU A 327 14.46 -2.37 -12.39
N SER A 328 14.16 -1.43 -11.52
CA SER A 328 12.77 -1.15 -11.11
C SER A 328 12.09 -0.15 -12.06
N VAL A 329 12.86 0.77 -12.62
CA VAL A 329 12.47 1.76 -13.61
C VAL A 329 13.53 1.80 -14.70
N LEU A 330 13.12 1.98 -15.94
CA LEU A 330 14.01 2.10 -17.10
C LEU A 330 15.08 3.17 -16.88
N SER A 331 16.33 2.85 -17.21
CA SER A 331 17.51 3.73 -17.06
C SER A 331 17.81 4.19 -15.63
N ARG A 332 17.29 3.49 -14.62
CA ARG A 332 17.63 3.71 -13.21
C ARG A 332 18.30 2.47 -12.63
N PRO A 333 19.65 2.41 -12.63
CA PRO A 333 20.34 1.28 -12.02
C PRO A 333 20.04 1.20 -10.52
N MET A 334 19.83 0.00 -10.04
CA MET A 334 19.55 -0.28 -8.64
C MET A 334 20.82 -0.73 -7.93
N PRO A 335 20.92 -0.59 -6.59
CA PRO A 335 22.08 -1.01 -5.82
C PRO A 335 22.34 -2.50 -5.98
N GLY A 336 23.59 -2.88 -6.26
CA GLY A 336 24.07 -4.25 -6.11
C GLY A 336 24.11 -4.69 -4.65
N ILE A 337 24.89 -5.72 -4.34
CA ILE A 337 25.10 -6.19 -2.97
C ILE A 337 25.53 -5.03 -2.08
N ASN A 338 24.88 -4.86 -0.94
CA ASN A 338 25.20 -3.83 0.05
C ASN A 338 24.98 -4.34 1.47
N PHE A 339 25.66 -3.69 2.42
CA PHE A 339 25.70 -4.09 3.82
C PHE A 339 25.16 -2.99 4.70
N GLU A 340 24.37 -3.36 5.71
CA GLU A 340 23.84 -2.45 6.71
C GLU A 340 24.19 -2.95 8.10
N PHE A 341 24.59 -2.04 8.97
CA PHE A 341 24.75 -2.29 10.39
C PHE A 341 23.91 -1.31 11.20
N PHE A 342 23.10 -1.84 12.11
CA PHE A 342 22.21 -1.06 12.94
C PHE A 342 22.43 -1.37 14.41
N ILE A 343 22.46 -0.33 15.24
CA ILE A 343 22.49 -0.42 16.71
C ILE A 343 21.28 0.34 17.26
N GLY A 344 20.37 -0.38 17.91
CA GLY A 344 19.24 0.17 18.64
C GLY A 344 19.55 0.18 20.14
N ILE A 345 19.36 1.31 20.81
CA ILE A 345 19.56 1.46 22.26
C ILE A 345 18.25 1.92 22.88
N THR A 346 17.72 1.13 23.82
CA THR A 346 16.47 1.41 24.52
C THR A 346 16.75 1.55 26.02
N PRO A 347 16.81 2.76 26.58
CA PRO A 347 16.99 2.96 28.02
C PRO A 347 15.78 2.44 28.81
N LYS A 348 16.04 1.82 29.96
CA LYS A 348 15.01 1.37 30.91
C LYS A 348 14.93 2.33 32.07
N PHE A 349 13.96 3.22 32.03
CA PHE A 349 13.70 4.09 33.19
C PHE A 349 12.97 3.27 34.26
N GLY A 350 13.58 3.14 35.44
CA GLY A 350 12.97 2.46 36.58
C GLY A 350 11.61 3.10 36.94
N LYS A 351 10.55 2.31 37.05
CA LYS A 351 9.33 2.78 37.69
C LYS A 351 9.70 3.19 39.12
N ASN A 352 9.68 4.48 39.44
CA ASN A 352 9.70 4.96 40.84
C ASN A 352 8.53 4.27 41.54
N LYS A 353 8.81 3.33 42.41
CA LYS A 353 7.86 2.87 43.42
C LYS A 353 7.55 4.12 44.28
N LYS A 354 6.41 4.77 44.04
CA LYS A 354 5.83 5.65 45.04
C LYS A 354 5.67 4.82 46.31
N LYS A 355 6.50 5.10 47.32
CA LYS A 355 6.24 4.67 48.69
C LYS A 355 4.87 5.24 49.05
N SER A 356 3.88 4.41 49.22
CA SER A 356 2.68 4.77 49.95
C SER A 356 3.13 4.97 51.40
N GLU A 357 3.31 6.21 51.80
CA GLU A 357 3.34 6.58 53.22
C GLU A 357 1.95 6.25 53.77
N ASN A 358 1.88 5.16 54.54
CA ASN A 358 0.80 4.95 55.49
C ASN A 358 0.84 6.07 56.50
N THR A 359 -0.07 7.02 56.40
CA THR A 359 -0.43 7.91 57.51
C THR A 359 -1.59 7.26 58.23
N ASN A 360 -1.26 6.53 59.29
CA ASN A 360 -2.20 6.26 60.37
C ASN A 360 -2.46 7.60 61.10
N MET A 361 -3.72 8.04 61.08
CA MET A 361 -4.44 8.67 62.18
C MET A 361 -5.94 8.56 61.90
#